data_8801df7e17e1b704f28492178be3cc91
#
_entry.id   8801df7e17e1b704f28492178be3cc91
#
_cell.length_a   1.000
_cell.length_b   1.000
_cell.length_c   1.000
_cell.angle_alpha   90.00
_cell.angle_beta   90.00
_cell.angle_gamma   90.00
#
_symmetry.space_group_name_H-M   'P 1'
#
loop_
_entity.id
_entity.type
_entity.pdbx_description
1 polymer ?
#
loop_
_entity_poly.entity_id
_entity_poly.type
_entity_poly.pdbx_seq_one_letter_code
_entity_poly.pdbx_strand_id
1 'polypeptide(L)'
;VAHARCHCAGKAVAGAYAPFQAPIAAPAAAPAPVQAAAADSADAGDTDYTNSPNAVKSPMVGVVYLSADPKSPNYVKPGDTVAEGDTVCLVEAMKTFNPVKAHKGGKVVKILVETGDPVEYGEPLVVIE
;
A
#
# COMPACT_ATOMS: atom_id res chain seq x y z
N VAL A 1 59.78 -23.53 40.78
CA VAL A 1 59.29 -22.18 41.13
C VAL A 1 59.89 -21.19 40.15
N ALA A 2 59.26 -20.97 38.99
CA ALA A 2 59.69 -20.02 37.99
C ALA A 2 58.63 -18.93 37.84
N HIS A 3 58.97 -17.72 38.30
CA HIS A 3 58.17 -16.55 38.03
C HIS A 3 58.51 -16.02 36.66
N ALA A 4 57.63 -16.27 35.71
CA ALA A 4 57.66 -15.60 34.42
C ALA A 4 56.88 -14.32 34.53
N ARG A 5 57.55 -13.17 34.62
CA ARG A 5 56.95 -11.87 34.44
C ARG A 5 56.82 -11.60 32.96
N CYS A 6 55.64 -11.66 32.47
CA CYS A 6 55.31 -11.17 31.14
C CYS A 6 55.14 -9.65 31.17
N HIS A 7 56.12 -8.93 30.65
CA HIS A 7 56.04 -7.50 30.40
C HIS A 7 55.38 -7.30 29.04
N CYS A 8 54.10 -7.07 29.02
CA CYS A 8 53.44 -6.56 27.82
C CYS A 8 53.57 -5.05 27.80
N ALA A 9 54.59 -4.56 27.08
CA ALA A 9 54.69 -3.16 26.72
C ALA A 9 53.56 -2.82 25.73
N GLY A 10 52.51 -2.18 26.21
CA GLY A 10 51.47 -1.64 25.37
C GLY A 10 52.02 -0.48 24.56
N LYS A 11 52.18 -0.69 23.28
CA LYS A 11 52.32 0.41 22.32
C LYS A 11 50.99 1.10 22.18
N ALA A 12 50.91 2.31 22.72
CA ALA A 12 49.81 3.21 22.39
C ALA A 12 49.94 3.63 20.93
N VAL A 13 49.06 3.10 20.10
CA VAL A 13 48.90 3.60 18.75
C VAL A 13 47.96 4.79 18.87
N ALA A 14 48.54 5.97 18.82
CA ALA A 14 47.78 7.21 18.64
C ALA A 14 47.17 7.17 17.24
N GLY A 15 45.95 6.64 17.13
CA GLY A 15 45.15 6.78 15.94
C GLY A 15 44.71 8.23 15.83
N ALA A 16 45.36 8.96 14.96
CA ALA A 16 44.91 10.27 14.56
C ALA A 16 43.58 10.09 13.82
N TYR A 17 42.50 10.33 14.52
CA TYR A 17 41.22 10.51 13.85
C TYR A 17 41.28 11.84 13.11
N ALA A 18 41.48 11.77 11.82
CA ALA A 18 41.24 12.91 10.97
C ALA A 18 39.73 13.17 10.99
N PRO A 19 39.28 14.36 11.30
CA PRO A 19 37.87 14.70 11.13
C PRO A 19 37.58 14.63 9.65
N PHE A 20 36.79 13.66 9.28
CA PHE A 20 36.24 13.60 7.96
C PHE A 20 35.20 14.74 7.87
N GLN A 21 35.68 15.92 7.51
CA GLN A 21 34.77 16.96 7.06
C GLN A 21 34.26 16.53 5.70
N ALA A 22 33.12 15.87 5.72
CA ALA A 22 32.32 15.73 4.51
C ALA A 22 31.90 17.14 4.08
N PRO A 23 32.21 17.57 2.88
CA PRO A 23 31.59 18.78 2.36
C PRO A 23 30.12 18.54 2.30
N ILE A 24 29.37 19.23 3.12
CA ILE A 24 27.93 19.33 2.96
C ILE A 24 27.72 20.21 1.74
N ALA A 25 27.86 19.62 0.58
CA ALA A 25 27.20 20.17 -0.58
C ALA A 25 25.72 19.87 -0.39
N ALA A 26 25.04 20.81 0.17
CA ALA A 26 23.59 20.85 0.07
C ALA A 26 23.27 21.05 -1.42
N PRO A 27 22.73 20.07 -2.11
CA PRO A 27 22.02 20.39 -3.30
C PRO A 27 20.77 21.13 -2.83
N ALA A 28 20.69 22.38 -3.13
CA ALA A 28 19.43 23.06 -3.20
C ALA A 28 18.62 22.35 -4.26
N ALA A 29 17.98 21.28 -3.88
CA ALA A 29 16.89 20.75 -4.64
C ALA A 29 15.81 21.80 -4.54
N ALA A 30 15.73 22.62 -5.55
CA ALA A 30 14.52 23.37 -5.80
C ALA A 30 13.36 22.36 -5.71
N PRO A 31 12.33 22.63 -4.94
CA PRO A 31 11.14 21.83 -5.03
C PRO A 31 10.69 21.93 -6.47
N ALA A 32 10.84 20.85 -7.21
CA ALA A 32 10.10 20.74 -8.44
C ALA A 32 8.65 21.04 -8.08
N PRO A 33 7.95 21.90 -8.81
CA PRO A 33 6.54 22.02 -8.56
C PRO A 33 5.98 20.62 -8.71
N VAL A 34 5.51 20.08 -7.60
CA VAL A 34 4.63 18.95 -7.64
C VAL A 34 3.46 19.52 -8.44
N GLN A 35 3.53 19.35 -9.74
CA GLN A 35 2.36 19.40 -10.54
C GLN A 35 1.47 18.34 -9.91
N ALA A 36 0.60 18.82 -9.03
CA ALA A 36 -0.56 18.05 -8.70
C ALA A 36 -1.13 17.70 -10.07
N ALA A 37 -0.88 16.48 -10.49
CA ALA A 37 -1.68 15.89 -11.50
C ALA A 37 -3.08 16.14 -10.97
N ALA A 38 -3.76 17.07 -11.59
CA ALA A 38 -5.16 17.22 -11.39
C ALA A 38 -5.66 15.80 -11.52
N ALA A 39 -6.08 15.22 -10.39
CA ALA A 39 -6.92 14.08 -10.45
C ALA A 39 -8.02 14.58 -11.38
N ASP A 40 -7.90 14.16 -12.59
CA ASP A 40 -8.98 14.24 -13.52
C ASP A 40 -10.09 13.53 -12.77
N SER A 41 -10.91 14.33 -12.15
CA SER A 41 -12.20 13.90 -11.70
C SER A 41 -12.91 13.57 -13.00
N ALA A 42 -12.50 12.44 -13.58
CA ALA A 42 -13.26 11.82 -14.62
C ALA A 42 -14.61 11.63 -13.99
N ASP A 43 -15.40 12.62 -14.30
CA ASP A 43 -16.82 12.60 -14.34
C ASP A 43 -17.36 11.24 -13.92
N ALA A 44 -17.70 11.17 -12.64
CA ALA A 44 -18.54 10.11 -12.15
C ALA A 44 -19.90 10.34 -12.83
N GLY A 45 -19.95 10.00 -14.10
CA GLY A 45 -21.23 9.63 -14.71
C GLY A 45 -21.78 8.58 -13.77
N ASP A 46 -22.84 8.95 -13.12
CA ASP A 46 -23.66 8.15 -12.21
C ASP A 46 -24.20 6.96 -12.98
N THR A 47 -23.28 6.10 -13.39
CA THR A 47 -23.59 4.83 -13.98
C THR A 47 -23.92 3.93 -12.82
N ASP A 48 -25.18 3.66 -12.65
CA ASP A 48 -25.75 2.84 -11.61
C ASP A 48 -25.20 1.41 -11.72
N TYR A 49 -24.00 1.19 -11.18
CA TYR A 49 -23.35 -0.12 -11.15
C TYR A 49 -23.98 -1.07 -10.14
N THR A 50 -24.96 -0.59 -9.36
CA THR A 50 -25.64 -1.36 -8.33
C THR A 50 -26.29 -2.64 -8.88
N ASN A 51 -26.76 -2.60 -10.11
CA ASN A 51 -27.36 -3.74 -10.80
C ASN A 51 -26.48 -4.34 -11.90
N SER A 52 -25.24 -3.87 -12.03
CA SER A 52 -24.33 -4.41 -13.05
C SER A 52 -23.88 -5.82 -12.70
N PRO A 53 -24.02 -6.79 -13.61
CA PRO A 53 -23.50 -8.14 -13.42
C PRO A 53 -21.97 -8.16 -13.37
N ASN A 54 -21.34 -7.08 -13.76
CA ASN A 54 -19.88 -6.88 -13.80
C ASN A 54 -19.32 -6.28 -12.52
N ALA A 55 -20.16 -5.87 -11.59
CA ALA A 55 -19.73 -5.30 -10.33
C ALA A 55 -19.60 -6.38 -9.25
N VAL A 56 -18.45 -6.40 -8.59
CA VAL A 56 -18.29 -7.19 -7.37
C VAL A 56 -19.01 -6.47 -6.25
N LYS A 57 -19.96 -7.14 -5.63
CA LYS A 57 -20.83 -6.58 -4.58
C LYS A 57 -20.34 -7.01 -3.21
N SER A 58 -20.58 -6.16 -2.22
CA SER A 58 -20.33 -6.51 -0.82
C SER A 58 -21.26 -7.62 -0.34
N PRO A 59 -20.73 -8.69 0.25
CA PRO A 59 -21.53 -9.78 0.82
C PRO A 59 -22.13 -9.42 2.20
N MET A 60 -21.71 -8.32 2.79
CA MET A 60 -22.14 -7.91 4.12
C MET A 60 -21.92 -6.41 4.34
N VAL A 61 -22.54 -5.90 5.41
CA VAL A 61 -22.32 -4.53 5.88
C VAL A 61 -21.00 -4.46 6.64
N GLY A 62 -20.19 -3.47 6.37
CA GLY A 62 -18.90 -3.28 7.06
C GLY A 62 -18.09 -2.13 6.49
N VAL A 63 -16.80 -2.14 6.78
CA VAL A 63 -15.83 -1.18 6.27
C VAL A 63 -14.92 -1.88 5.26
N VAL A 64 -14.75 -1.26 4.10
CA VAL A 64 -13.91 -1.81 3.03
C VAL A 64 -12.44 -1.44 3.26
N TYR A 65 -11.58 -2.41 3.01
CA TYR A 65 -10.14 -2.22 2.90
C TYR A 65 -9.66 -2.80 1.56
N LEU A 66 -9.03 -1.98 0.76
CA LEU A 66 -8.45 -2.40 -0.53
C LEU A 66 -7.09 -3.08 -0.38
N SER A 67 -6.50 -3.04 0.82
CA SER A 67 -5.23 -3.67 1.15
C SER A 67 -5.32 -4.38 2.49
N ALA A 68 -4.44 -5.35 2.72
CA ALA A 68 -4.36 -6.04 4.01
C ALA A 68 -3.88 -5.10 5.14
N ASP A 69 -3.03 -4.16 4.81
CA ASP A 69 -2.44 -3.19 5.73
C ASP A 69 -2.40 -1.80 5.10
N PRO A 70 -2.48 -0.73 5.89
CA PRO A 70 -2.41 0.63 5.38
C PRO A 70 -1.08 0.96 4.66
N LYS A 71 -0.06 0.15 4.86
CA LYS A 71 1.26 0.28 4.21
C LYS A 71 1.46 -0.66 3.03
N SER A 72 0.55 -1.61 2.85
CA SER A 72 0.62 -2.59 1.77
C SER A 72 -0.04 -2.04 0.50
N PRO A 73 0.38 -2.49 -0.68
CA PRO A 73 -0.28 -2.14 -1.91
C PRO A 73 -1.70 -2.73 -1.93
N ASN A 74 -2.57 -2.10 -2.68
CA ASN A 74 -3.93 -2.60 -2.89
C ASN A 74 -3.90 -3.97 -3.56
N TYR A 75 -4.86 -4.82 -3.23
CA TYR A 75 -5.03 -6.13 -3.87
C TYR A 75 -5.24 -6.01 -5.37
N VAL A 76 -5.99 -5.01 -5.77
CA VAL A 76 -6.28 -4.71 -7.18
C VAL A 76 -6.19 -3.22 -7.44
N LYS A 77 -5.86 -2.89 -8.67
CA LYS A 77 -5.82 -1.50 -9.17
C LYS A 77 -6.68 -1.40 -10.43
N PRO A 78 -7.17 -0.22 -10.76
CA PRO A 78 -7.82 0.00 -12.05
C PRO A 78 -6.87 -0.39 -13.19
N GLY A 79 -7.32 -1.28 -14.05
CA GLY A 79 -6.53 -1.82 -15.15
C GLY A 79 -5.90 -3.20 -14.90
N ASP A 80 -5.95 -3.70 -13.67
CA ASP A 80 -5.46 -5.05 -13.35
C ASP A 80 -6.42 -6.12 -13.87
N THR A 81 -5.87 -7.28 -14.19
CA THR A 81 -6.66 -8.46 -14.54
C THR A 81 -6.78 -9.36 -13.32
N VAL A 82 -7.99 -9.75 -12.99
CA VAL A 82 -8.31 -10.66 -11.89
C VAL A 82 -8.96 -11.93 -12.43
N ALA A 83 -8.74 -13.03 -11.76
CA ALA A 83 -9.42 -14.29 -12.04
C ALA A 83 -10.63 -14.47 -11.12
N GLU A 84 -11.54 -15.37 -11.52
CA GLU A 84 -12.62 -15.78 -10.63
C GLU A 84 -12.06 -16.39 -9.35
N GLY A 85 -12.52 -15.91 -8.21
CA GLY A 85 -12.06 -16.35 -6.90
C GLY A 85 -10.89 -15.52 -6.31
N ASP A 86 -10.33 -14.59 -7.07
CA ASP A 86 -9.29 -13.70 -6.55
C ASP A 86 -9.87 -12.72 -5.52
N THR A 87 -9.09 -12.45 -4.47
CA THR A 87 -9.48 -11.47 -3.46
C THR A 87 -9.26 -10.06 -4.00
N VAL A 88 -10.33 -9.30 -4.13
CA VAL A 88 -10.27 -7.92 -4.63
C VAL A 88 -10.23 -6.88 -3.52
N CYS A 89 -10.83 -7.18 -2.40
CA CYS A 89 -10.82 -6.31 -1.21
C CYS A 89 -11.16 -7.11 0.05
N LEU A 90 -11.06 -6.44 1.20
CA LEU A 90 -11.49 -6.97 2.49
C LEU A 90 -12.64 -6.13 3.02
N VAL A 91 -13.60 -6.76 3.67
CA VAL A 91 -14.65 -6.08 4.42
C VAL A 91 -14.51 -6.43 5.89
N GLU A 92 -14.31 -5.44 6.72
CA GLU A 92 -14.30 -5.60 8.16
C GLU A 92 -15.73 -5.46 8.69
N ALA A 93 -16.21 -6.52 9.28
CA ALA A 93 -17.48 -6.55 9.99
C ALA A 93 -17.29 -7.23 11.35
N MET A 94 -17.76 -6.61 12.44
CA MET A 94 -17.65 -7.16 13.79
C MET A 94 -16.22 -7.59 14.16
N LYS A 95 -15.21 -6.76 13.83
CA LYS A 95 -13.78 -7.03 14.07
C LYS A 95 -13.24 -8.27 13.33
N THR A 96 -13.92 -8.69 12.28
CA THR A 96 -13.51 -9.81 11.44
C THR A 96 -13.30 -9.33 10.00
N PHE A 97 -12.15 -9.66 9.44
CA PHE A 97 -11.86 -9.35 8.04
C PHE A 97 -12.36 -10.47 7.14
N ASN A 98 -13.28 -10.12 6.26
CA ASN A 98 -13.83 -11.05 5.30
C ASN A 98 -13.32 -10.72 3.90
N PRO A 99 -12.62 -11.64 3.24
CA PRO A 99 -12.14 -11.41 1.89
C PRO A 99 -13.32 -11.44 0.91
N VAL A 100 -13.46 -10.37 0.13
CA VAL A 100 -14.39 -10.31 -0.98
C VAL A 100 -13.68 -10.82 -2.22
N LYS A 101 -14.25 -11.85 -2.83
CA LYS A 101 -13.70 -12.50 -4.02
C LYS A 101 -14.42 -12.04 -5.26
N ALA A 102 -13.68 -11.98 -6.36
CA ALA A 102 -14.26 -11.76 -7.67
C ALA A 102 -15.17 -12.94 -8.05
N HIS A 103 -16.38 -12.66 -8.45
CA HIS A 103 -17.34 -13.68 -8.91
C HIS A 103 -17.12 -14.08 -10.37
N LYS A 104 -16.28 -13.35 -11.08
CA LYS A 104 -15.87 -13.64 -12.46
C LYS A 104 -14.47 -13.13 -12.71
N GLY A 105 -13.77 -13.73 -13.66
CA GLY A 105 -12.52 -13.25 -14.19
C GLY A 105 -12.73 -12.10 -15.17
N GLY A 106 -11.81 -11.17 -15.20
CA GLY A 106 -11.81 -10.05 -16.13
C GLY A 106 -10.86 -8.95 -15.71
N LYS A 107 -10.99 -7.80 -16.35
CA LYS A 107 -10.18 -6.63 -16.06
C LYS A 107 -10.93 -5.68 -15.13
N VAL A 108 -10.23 -5.19 -14.11
CA VAL A 108 -10.77 -4.15 -13.23
C VAL A 108 -10.86 -2.84 -14.00
N VAL A 109 -12.06 -2.37 -14.22
CA VAL A 109 -12.35 -1.12 -14.93
C VAL A 109 -12.29 0.06 -13.98
N LYS A 110 -12.97 -0.07 -12.86
CA LYS A 110 -13.10 1.00 -11.86
C LYS A 110 -13.28 0.41 -10.46
N ILE A 111 -12.73 1.11 -9.49
CA ILE A 111 -12.97 0.87 -8.08
C ILE A 111 -13.89 1.99 -7.60
N LEU A 112 -15.01 1.64 -7.00
CA LEU A 112 -16.06 2.59 -6.60
C LEU A 112 -15.95 3.02 -5.14
N VAL A 113 -15.11 2.34 -4.37
CA VAL A 113 -14.93 2.55 -2.93
C VAL A 113 -13.48 2.77 -2.58
N GLU A 114 -13.24 3.39 -1.45
CA GLU A 114 -11.89 3.61 -0.93
C GLU A 114 -11.66 2.82 0.36
N THR A 115 -10.40 2.71 0.74
CA THR A 115 -10.04 2.07 2.01
C THR A 115 -10.58 2.87 3.19
N GLY A 116 -11.39 2.23 4.01
CA GLY A 116 -12.03 2.85 5.17
C GLY A 116 -13.47 3.31 4.94
N ASP A 117 -14.01 3.10 3.73
CA ASP A 117 -15.40 3.45 3.44
C ASP A 117 -16.37 2.43 4.04
N PRO A 118 -17.45 2.91 4.66
CA PRO A 118 -18.54 2.04 5.07
C PRO A 118 -19.33 1.60 3.84
N VAL A 119 -19.61 0.31 3.74
CA VAL A 119 -20.39 -0.28 2.66
C VAL A 119 -21.55 -1.10 3.17
N GLU A 120 -22.59 -1.16 2.37
CA GLU A 120 -23.79 -1.93 2.66
C GLU A 120 -23.85 -3.24 1.87
N TYR A 121 -24.75 -4.13 2.29
CA TYR A 121 -24.99 -5.37 1.59
C TYR A 121 -25.45 -5.12 0.15
N GLY A 122 -24.74 -5.70 -0.80
CA GLY A 122 -25.05 -5.56 -2.22
C GLY A 122 -24.52 -4.29 -2.87
N GLU A 123 -23.77 -3.48 -2.15
CA GLU A 123 -23.14 -2.29 -2.72
C GLU A 123 -22.00 -2.68 -3.67
N PRO A 124 -21.91 -2.05 -4.84
CA PRO A 124 -20.86 -2.35 -5.81
C PRO A 124 -19.52 -1.78 -5.31
N LEU A 125 -18.51 -2.63 -5.25
CA LEU A 125 -17.18 -2.28 -4.77
C LEU A 125 -16.20 -2.05 -5.92
N VAL A 126 -16.16 -2.99 -6.85
CA VAL A 126 -15.23 -3.02 -7.97
C VAL A 126 -15.97 -3.46 -9.22
N VAL A 127 -15.72 -2.80 -10.33
CA VAL A 127 -16.29 -3.17 -11.63
C VAL A 127 -15.24 -3.96 -12.42
N ILE A 128 -15.62 -5.15 -12.88
CA ILE A 128 -14.77 -6.08 -13.65
C ILE A 128 -15.42 -6.32 -15.01
N GLU A 129 -14.68 -6.13 -16.08
CA GLU A 129 -15.11 -6.45 -17.47
C GLU A 129 -14.29 -7.58 -18.08
#